data_8d27bd4d79f05ffab10f4ac9c5dcbb85
#
_entry.id   8d27bd4d79f05ffab10f4ac9c5dcbb85
#
_cell.length_a   1.000
_cell.length_b   1.000
_cell.length_c   1.000
_cell.angle_alpha   90.00
_cell.angle_beta   90.00
_cell.angle_gamma   90.00
#
_symmetry.space_group_name_H-M   'P 1'
#
loop_
_entity.id
_entity.type
_entity.pdbx_description
1 polymer ?
#
loop_
_entity_poly.entity_id
_entity_poly.type
_entity_poly.pdbx_seq_one_letter_code
_entity_poly.pdbx_strand_id
1 'polypeptide(L)'
;MQQVEHLVDTLHLEDLRNDLHPSIFDDNDDYDMLIVRLPVIIEKLEAISLGFIITQDGSYLFNAAKNRLEDLESRFDGPHHKIDTLLDKLLKSFHSYQDQISDMEETLYDDTVQTNFMTQWLTLKRDILRIERIMHRTSAVMQDMIHYYETDESFPMNHYIDIHEHCERILRSATLQLSKLDYLYNFYNTRTNEKMNRLIFLLTIISAIFLPLNLIVGFFGMNTSGLPFTEGANGTLSVVTGLVLLVVTTSLGVHLWRRKIEYSE
;
A
#
# COMPACT_ATOMS: atom_id res chain seq x y z
N MET A 1 -38.10 10.31 23.71
CA MET A 1 -36.66 9.98 23.92
C MET A 1 -36.43 8.82 24.88
N GLN A 2 -36.87 8.88 26.15
CA GLN A 2 -36.71 7.73 27.07
C GLN A 2 -37.47 6.46 26.67
N GLN A 3 -38.49 6.54 25.83
CA GLN A 3 -39.27 5.37 25.37
C GLN A 3 -38.52 4.49 24.37
N VAL A 4 -37.66 5.03 23.51
CA VAL A 4 -36.96 4.25 22.45
C VAL A 4 -35.76 3.49 23.03
N GLU A 5 -35.08 4.04 24.02
CA GLU A 5 -33.97 3.33 24.68
C GLU A 5 -34.42 2.07 25.46
N HIS A 6 -35.73 2.02 25.84
CA HIS A 6 -36.32 0.82 26.45
C HIS A 6 -36.76 -0.25 25.44
N LEU A 7 -36.90 0.11 24.16
CA LEU A 7 -37.23 -0.80 23.09
C LEU A 7 -36.01 -1.54 22.53
N VAL A 8 -34.83 -0.92 22.60
CA VAL A 8 -33.59 -1.48 22.02
C VAL A 8 -33.00 -2.50 22.96
N ASP A 9 -32.65 -3.68 22.45
CA ASP A 9 -31.99 -4.74 23.19
C ASP A 9 -30.64 -4.24 23.75
N THR A 10 -30.29 -4.74 24.93
CA THR A 10 -29.04 -4.38 25.62
C THR A 10 -27.81 -4.73 24.80
N LEU A 11 -27.83 -5.84 24.04
CA LEU A 11 -26.74 -6.24 23.14
C LEU A 11 -26.56 -5.22 22.02
N HIS A 12 -27.65 -4.78 21.39
CA HIS A 12 -27.59 -3.75 20.34
C HIS A 12 -27.12 -2.40 20.87
N LEU A 13 -27.46 -2.04 22.10
CA LEU A 13 -26.91 -0.84 22.76
C LEU A 13 -25.41 -0.96 23.02
N GLU A 14 -24.91 -2.16 23.35
CA GLU A 14 -23.46 -2.41 23.48
C GLU A 14 -22.76 -2.31 22.13
N ASP A 15 -23.36 -2.84 21.06
CA ASP A 15 -22.82 -2.74 19.71
C ASP A 15 -22.77 -1.29 19.21
N LEU A 16 -23.81 -0.50 19.48
CA LEU A 16 -23.86 0.93 19.15
C LEU A 16 -22.77 1.75 19.90
N ARG A 17 -22.39 1.32 21.12
CA ARG A 17 -21.32 1.94 21.92
C ARG A 17 -19.93 1.56 21.46
N ASN A 18 -19.81 0.49 20.69
CA ASN A 18 -18.53 -0.01 20.25
C ASN A 18 -18.08 0.68 18.95
N ASP A 19 -17.23 1.70 19.06
CA ASP A 19 -16.65 2.42 17.91
C ASP A 19 -15.88 1.54 16.92
N LEU A 20 -15.54 0.30 17.31
CA LEU A 20 -14.84 -0.66 16.46
C LEU A 20 -15.78 -1.68 15.82
N HIS A 21 -17.10 -1.63 16.13
CA HIS A 21 -18.05 -2.55 15.56
C HIS A 21 -18.05 -2.45 14.02
N PRO A 22 -18.01 -3.57 13.29
CA PRO A 22 -18.11 -3.54 11.82
C PRO A 22 -19.49 -3.06 11.38
N SER A 23 -19.59 -2.59 10.14
CA SER A 23 -20.90 -2.27 9.56
C SER A 23 -21.79 -3.52 9.57
N ILE A 24 -23.03 -3.34 9.99
CA ILE A 24 -24.07 -4.39 10.05
C ILE A 24 -25.45 -3.76 9.87
N PHE A 25 -26.34 -4.49 9.22
CA PHE A 25 -27.77 -4.27 9.24
C PHE A 25 -28.41 -5.48 9.90
N ASP A 26 -29.28 -5.24 10.89
CA ASP A 26 -29.94 -6.27 11.67
C ASP A 26 -31.43 -5.89 11.81
N ASP A 27 -32.28 -6.76 11.29
CA ASP A 27 -33.73 -6.59 11.29
C ASP A 27 -34.34 -7.24 12.54
N ASN A 28 -35.24 -6.51 13.20
CA ASN A 28 -35.94 -6.96 14.39
C ASN A 28 -37.41 -6.60 14.32
N ASP A 29 -38.24 -7.23 15.15
CA ASP A 29 -39.71 -7.06 15.12
C ASP A 29 -40.17 -5.62 15.38
N ASP A 30 -39.51 -4.89 16.29
CA ASP A 30 -39.94 -3.56 16.73
C ASP A 30 -39.09 -2.43 16.14
N TYR A 31 -37.88 -2.73 15.67
CA TYR A 31 -36.93 -1.76 15.11
C TYR A 31 -35.86 -2.48 14.30
N ASP A 32 -35.25 -1.77 13.37
CA ASP A 32 -34.06 -2.24 12.65
C ASP A 32 -32.82 -1.47 13.13
N MET A 33 -31.69 -2.17 13.27
CA MET A 33 -30.42 -1.57 13.64
C MET A 33 -29.51 -1.49 12.41
N LEU A 34 -28.96 -0.32 12.17
CA LEU A 34 -27.96 -0.09 11.12
C LEU A 34 -26.72 0.53 11.73
N ILE A 35 -25.60 -0.17 11.68
CA ILE A 35 -24.29 0.38 11.99
C ILE A 35 -23.51 0.52 10.69
N VAL A 36 -23.08 1.75 10.39
CA VAL A 36 -22.28 2.08 9.22
C VAL A 36 -20.94 2.62 9.66
N ARG A 37 -19.89 1.91 9.33
CA ARG A 37 -18.52 2.35 9.57
C ARG A 37 -17.94 2.94 8.32
N LEU A 38 -17.44 4.19 8.39
CA LEU A 38 -16.90 4.92 7.25
C LEU A 38 -15.48 5.41 7.54
N PRO A 39 -14.55 5.30 6.59
CA PRO A 39 -13.25 5.94 6.71
C PRO A 39 -13.39 7.46 6.54
N VAL A 40 -12.66 8.21 7.34
CA VAL A 40 -12.59 9.67 7.28
C VAL A 40 -11.14 10.10 7.30
N ILE A 41 -10.78 11.00 6.42
CA ILE A 41 -9.43 11.55 6.28
C ILE A 41 -9.49 13.01 6.74
N ILE A 42 -8.91 13.29 7.92
CA ILE A 42 -8.78 14.66 8.45
C ILE A 42 -7.28 15.03 8.37
N GLU A 43 -6.49 14.67 9.34
CA GLU A 43 -5.02 14.71 9.29
C GLU A 43 -4.43 13.32 9.03
N LYS A 44 -5.12 12.30 9.52
CA LYS A 44 -4.81 10.87 9.33
C LYS A 44 -6.09 10.13 8.99
N LEU A 45 -5.91 8.91 8.47
CA LEU A 45 -7.03 8.01 8.22
C LEU A 45 -7.59 7.51 9.55
N GLU A 46 -8.82 7.87 9.82
CA GLU A 46 -9.62 7.37 10.94
C GLU A 46 -10.84 6.61 10.41
N ALA A 47 -11.61 5.99 11.29
CA ALA A 47 -12.88 5.39 10.95
C ALA A 47 -13.93 5.86 11.96
N ILE A 48 -15.04 6.35 11.46
CA ILE A 48 -16.20 6.76 12.25
C ILE A 48 -17.28 5.70 12.13
N SER A 49 -17.89 5.33 13.25
CA SER A 49 -19.05 4.46 13.31
C SER A 49 -20.30 5.31 13.52
N LEU A 50 -21.29 5.16 12.65
CA LEU A 50 -22.61 5.73 12.77
C LEU A 50 -23.58 4.61 13.11
N GLY A 51 -24.22 4.67 14.26
CA GLY A 51 -25.23 3.70 14.68
C GLY A 51 -26.63 4.31 14.60
N PHE A 52 -27.53 3.67 13.88
CA PHE A 52 -28.91 4.10 13.70
C PHE A 52 -29.87 3.03 14.22
N ILE A 53 -30.95 3.49 14.84
CA ILE A 53 -32.14 2.69 15.13
C ILE A 53 -33.26 3.24 14.25
N ILE A 54 -33.87 2.38 13.46
CA ILE A 54 -34.92 2.70 12.51
C ILE A 54 -36.21 2.03 13.01
N THR A 55 -37.24 2.81 13.25
CA THR A 55 -38.56 2.35 13.69
C THR A 55 -39.61 2.66 12.62
N GLN A 56 -40.84 2.24 12.82
CA GLN A 56 -41.93 2.61 11.91
C GLN A 56 -42.21 4.14 11.91
N ASP A 57 -42.01 4.80 13.04
CA ASP A 57 -42.35 6.21 13.23
C ASP A 57 -41.18 7.19 12.88
N GLY A 58 -39.95 6.69 12.82
CA GLY A 58 -38.77 7.55 12.58
C GLY A 58 -37.45 6.84 12.74
N SER A 59 -36.35 7.58 12.76
CA SER A 59 -35.04 7.04 13.01
C SER A 59 -34.26 7.83 14.05
N TYR A 60 -33.29 7.18 14.68
CA TYR A 60 -32.48 7.73 15.76
C TYR A 60 -31.01 7.46 15.49
N LEU A 61 -30.17 8.46 15.72
CA LEU A 61 -28.72 8.32 15.67
C LEU A 61 -28.16 8.18 17.08
N PHE A 62 -27.32 7.18 17.31
CA PHE A 62 -26.61 7.05 18.57
C PHE A 62 -25.48 8.07 18.65
N ASN A 63 -25.58 8.98 19.63
CA ASN A 63 -24.54 9.96 19.94
C ASN A 63 -23.64 9.41 21.06
N ALA A 64 -22.44 8.95 20.67
CA ALA A 64 -21.47 8.37 21.60
C ALA A 64 -21.03 9.37 22.68
N ALA A 65 -20.87 10.67 22.37
CA ALA A 65 -20.44 11.69 23.34
C ALA A 65 -21.48 11.92 24.44
N LYS A 66 -22.76 11.77 24.11
CA LYS A 66 -23.89 11.95 25.03
C LYS A 66 -24.43 10.61 25.56
N ASN A 67 -23.95 9.51 25.02
CA ASN A 67 -24.41 8.13 25.30
C ASN A 67 -25.94 8.01 25.23
N ARG A 68 -26.56 8.55 24.18
CA ARG A 68 -28.02 8.55 23.97
C ARG A 68 -28.39 8.56 22.48
N LEU A 69 -29.61 8.12 22.20
CA LEU A 69 -30.24 8.22 20.88
C LEU A 69 -30.78 9.64 20.63
N GLU A 70 -30.45 10.21 19.49
CA GLU A 70 -30.93 11.53 19.02
C GLU A 70 -31.87 11.31 17.82
N ASP A 71 -33.03 11.94 17.86
CA ASP A 71 -34.05 11.86 16.80
C ASP A 71 -33.57 12.53 15.51
N LEU A 72 -33.81 11.90 14.38
CA LEU A 72 -33.47 12.39 13.04
C LEU A 72 -34.69 12.89 12.25
N GLU A 73 -35.86 12.98 12.87
CA GLU A 73 -37.11 13.56 12.33
C GLU A 73 -37.71 12.79 11.12
N SER A 74 -36.98 11.83 10.52
CA SER A 74 -37.46 11.04 9.39
C SER A 74 -36.95 9.61 9.47
N ARG A 75 -37.75 8.66 8.94
CA ARG A 75 -37.39 7.24 9.00
C ARG A 75 -36.15 6.89 8.19
N PHE A 76 -36.01 7.41 6.98
CA PHE A 76 -34.95 7.05 6.05
C PHE A 76 -34.06 8.21 5.62
N ASP A 77 -34.59 9.44 5.47
CA ASP A 77 -33.82 10.58 4.96
C ASP A 77 -32.73 11.05 5.94
N GLY A 78 -33.00 10.93 7.25
CA GLY A 78 -32.03 11.28 8.29
C GLY A 78 -30.76 10.45 8.23
N PRO A 79 -30.86 9.10 8.30
CA PRO A 79 -29.72 8.21 8.11
C PRO A 79 -29.02 8.39 6.77
N HIS A 80 -29.80 8.47 5.66
CA HIS A 80 -29.29 8.73 4.32
C HIS A 80 -28.38 9.96 4.30
N HIS A 81 -28.88 11.11 4.72
CA HIS A 81 -28.16 12.37 4.67
C HIS A 81 -26.84 12.34 5.49
N LYS A 82 -26.83 11.64 6.63
CA LYS A 82 -25.63 11.49 7.46
C LYS A 82 -24.57 10.65 6.76
N ILE A 83 -24.96 9.54 6.16
CA ILE A 83 -24.06 8.63 5.45
C ILE A 83 -23.51 9.29 4.19
N ASP A 84 -24.39 9.86 3.36
CA ASP A 84 -24.07 10.51 2.10
C ASP A 84 -23.07 11.66 2.29
N THR A 85 -23.31 12.53 3.28
CA THR A 85 -22.40 13.63 3.62
C THR A 85 -20.97 13.15 3.94
N LEU A 86 -20.81 11.99 4.60
CA LEU A 86 -19.49 11.43 4.91
C LEU A 86 -18.85 10.76 3.71
N LEU A 87 -19.64 10.07 2.90
CA LEU A 87 -19.15 9.45 1.66
C LEU A 87 -18.68 10.49 0.65
N ASP A 88 -19.39 11.59 0.51
CA ASP A 88 -18.97 12.73 -0.32
C ASP A 88 -17.63 13.33 0.13
N LYS A 89 -17.44 13.49 1.44
CA LYS A 89 -16.16 13.95 2.00
C LYS A 89 -15.05 12.94 1.73
N LEU A 90 -15.33 11.64 1.88
CA LEU A 90 -14.38 10.59 1.61
C LEU A 90 -13.98 10.56 0.13
N LEU A 91 -14.95 10.63 -0.79
CA LEU A 91 -14.70 10.70 -2.23
C LEU A 91 -13.74 11.85 -2.59
N LYS A 92 -13.99 13.05 -2.03
CA LYS A 92 -13.12 14.22 -2.26
C LYS A 92 -11.72 14.04 -1.68
N SER A 93 -11.61 13.54 -0.44
CA SER A 93 -10.32 13.35 0.23
C SER A 93 -9.51 12.18 -0.32
N PHE A 94 -10.16 11.19 -0.94
CA PHE A 94 -9.48 10.04 -1.55
C PHE A 94 -8.58 10.45 -2.73
N HIS A 95 -8.87 11.56 -3.41
CA HIS A 95 -8.00 12.08 -4.47
C HIS A 95 -6.57 12.35 -3.99
N SER A 96 -6.39 12.76 -2.74
CA SER A 96 -5.06 13.00 -2.19
C SER A 96 -4.17 11.75 -2.17
N TYR A 97 -4.75 10.55 -2.01
CA TYR A 97 -4.02 9.29 -2.13
C TYR A 97 -3.63 8.99 -3.58
N GLN A 98 -4.51 9.30 -4.53
CA GLN A 98 -4.23 9.14 -5.96
C GLN A 98 -3.07 10.04 -6.39
N ASP A 99 -3.07 11.29 -5.94
CA ASP A 99 -2.01 12.25 -6.21
C ASP A 99 -0.66 11.77 -5.63
N GLN A 100 -0.64 11.38 -4.35
CA GLN A 100 0.57 10.85 -3.72
C GLN A 100 1.15 9.61 -4.43
N ILE A 101 0.31 8.71 -4.93
CA ILE A 101 0.73 7.53 -5.69
C ILE A 101 1.28 7.95 -7.06
N SER A 102 0.69 8.97 -7.69
CA SER A 102 1.16 9.49 -8.98
C SER A 102 2.52 10.19 -8.83
N ASP A 103 2.71 10.96 -7.75
CA ASP A 103 4.00 11.57 -7.43
C ASP A 103 5.09 10.52 -7.17
N MET A 104 4.74 9.42 -6.47
CA MET A 104 5.64 8.29 -6.27
C MET A 104 6.04 7.63 -7.60
N GLU A 105 5.11 7.49 -8.52
CA GLU A 105 5.36 6.94 -9.86
C GLU A 105 6.33 7.84 -10.65
N GLU A 106 6.07 9.15 -10.68
CA GLU A 106 6.92 10.12 -11.38
C GLU A 106 8.36 10.10 -10.84
N THR A 107 8.53 10.13 -9.52
CA THR A 107 9.86 10.07 -8.89
C THR A 107 10.63 8.78 -9.18
N LEU A 108 9.93 7.66 -9.37
CA LEU A 108 10.55 6.39 -9.77
C LEU A 108 11.01 6.39 -11.22
N TYR A 109 10.28 7.02 -12.14
CA TYR A 109 10.67 7.13 -13.55
C TYR A 109 11.86 8.07 -13.74
N ASP A 110 11.92 9.16 -12.99
CA ASP A 110 13.00 10.16 -13.08
C ASP A 110 14.32 9.73 -12.42
N ASP A 111 14.39 8.49 -11.91
CA ASP A 111 15.57 7.93 -11.20
C ASP A 111 15.97 8.74 -9.93
N THR A 112 15.08 9.61 -9.46
CA THR A 112 15.22 10.41 -8.24
C THR A 112 14.65 9.68 -7.03
N VAL A 113 15.02 8.39 -6.85
CA VAL A 113 14.47 7.55 -5.76
C VAL A 113 14.68 8.23 -4.42
N GLN A 114 13.58 8.66 -3.83
CA GLN A 114 13.60 9.26 -2.50
C GLN A 114 14.01 8.22 -1.45
N THR A 115 14.79 8.63 -0.49
CA THR A 115 15.26 7.78 0.63
C THR A 115 14.11 7.21 1.46
N ASN A 116 12.89 7.75 1.31
CA ASN A 116 11.69 7.39 2.08
C ASN A 116 10.63 6.62 1.26
N PHE A 117 10.94 6.16 0.03
CA PHE A 117 10.00 5.43 -0.83
C PHE A 117 9.26 4.31 -0.09
N MET A 118 9.98 3.42 0.59
CA MET A 118 9.40 2.30 1.31
C MET A 118 8.46 2.72 2.44
N THR A 119 8.80 3.80 3.14
CA THR A 119 7.97 4.32 4.24
C THR A 119 6.67 4.91 3.71
N GLN A 120 6.72 5.66 2.62
CA GLN A 120 5.54 6.23 1.96
C GLN A 120 4.66 5.11 1.39
N TRP A 121 5.27 4.15 0.66
CA TRP A 121 4.56 3.01 0.11
C TRP A 121 3.82 2.20 1.18
N LEU A 122 4.49 1.87 2.31
CA LEU A 122 3.87 1.15 3.43
C LEU A 122 2.70 1.93 4.03
N THR A 123 2.84 3.24 4.18
CA THR A 123 1.79 4.09 4.74
C THR A 123 0.57 4.12 3.83
N LEU A 124 0.76 4.41 2.53
CA LEU A 124 -0.30 4.45 1.55
C LEU A 124 -1.00 3.09 1.40
N LYS A 125 -0.22 2.01 1.30
CA LYS A 125 -0.77 0.66 1.19
C LYS A 125 -1.62 0.28 2.40
N ARG A 126 -1.14 0.56 3.61
CA ARG A 126 -1.88 0.29 4.85
C ARG A 126 -3.20 1.07 4.90
N ASP A 127 -3.16 2.33 4.56
CA ASP A 127 -4.33 3.22 4.64
C ASP A 127 -5.37 2.83 3.58
N ILE A 128 -4.95 2.58 2.34
CA ILE A 128 -5.86 2.17 1.26
C ILE A 128 -6.45 0.78 1.52
N LEU A 129 -5.68 -0.18 2.05
CA LEU A 129 -6.19 -1.49 2.48
C LEU A 129 -7.25 -1.35 3.58
N ARG A 130 -7.07 -0.40 4.49
CA ARG A 130 -8.06 -0.12 5.53
C ARG A 130 -9.34 0.46 4.95
N ILE A 131 -9.23 1.40 4.00
CA ILE A 131 -10.38 1.97 3.28
C ILE A 131 -11.11 0.86 2.51
N GLU A 132 -10.40 0.08 1.72
CA GLU A 132 -10.94 -1.03 0.92
C GLU A 132 -11.74 -2.01 1.80
N ARG A 133 -11.17 -2.46 2.91
CA ARG A 133 -11.84 -3.39 3.83
C ARG A 133 -13.12 -2.81 4.44
N ILE A 134 -13.08 -1.55 4.87
CA ILE A 134 -14.25 -0.89 5.47
C ILE A 134 -15.34 -0.73 4.40
N MET A 135 -14.98 -0.22 3.23
CA MET A 135 -15.93 0.03 2.15
C MET A 135 -16.56 -1.25 1.60
N HIS A 136 -15.78 -2.34 1.51
CA HIS A 136 -16.31 -3.65 1.12
C HIS A 136 -17.44 -4.11 2.06
N ARG A 137 -17.21 -3.98 3.40
CA ARG A 137 -18.23 -4.35 4.37
C ARG A 137 -19.43 -3.42 4.33
N THR A 138 -19.20 -2.11 4.21
CA THR A 138 -20.28 -1.12 4.16
C THR A 138 -21.13 -1.26 2.89
N SER A 139 -20.51 -1.52 1.73
CA SER A 139 -21.24 -1.79 0.48
C SER A 139 -22.16 -2.99 0.63
N ALA A 140 -21.69 -4.10 1.22
CA ALA A 140 -22.52 -5.28 1.47
C ALA A 140 -23.71 -4.97 2.38
N VAL A 141 -23.49 -4.23 3.46
CA VAL A 141 -24.56 -3.84 4.40
C VAL A 141 -25.60 -2.93 3.74
N MET A 142 -25.18 -2.01 2.87
CA MET A 142 -26.12 -1.20 2.10
C MET A 142 -26.95 -2.04 1.15
N GLN A 143 -26.35 -3.04 0.52
CA GLN A 143 -27.08 -3.98 -0.35
C GLN A 143 -28.10 -4.82 0.44
N ASP A 144 -27.72 -5.33 1.62
CA ASP A 144 -28.62 -6.07 2.51
C ASP A 144 -29.84 -5.22 2.91
N MET A 145 -29.60 -3.96 3.32
CA MET A 145 -30.65 -3.01 3.67
C MET A 145 -31.58 -2.69 2.49
N ILE A 146 -31.03 -2.45 1.29
CA ILE A 146 -31.80 -2.20 0.07
C ILE A 146 -32.71 -3.40 -0.23
N HIS A 147 -32.18 -4.61 -0.12
CA HIS A 147 -32.94 -5.83 -0.38
C HIS A 147 -34.08 -6.04 0.64
N TYR A 148 -33.80 -5.77 1.93
CA TYR A 148 -34.79 -5.89 3.00
C TYR A 148 -35.97 -4.94 2.80
N TYR A 149 -35.70 -3.68 2.44
CA TYR A 149 -36.76 -2.69 2.24
C TYR A 149 -37.32 -2.61 0.80
N GLU A 150 -36.96 -3.55 -0.08
CA GLU A 150 -37.36 -3.54 -1.50
C GLU A 150 -38.90 -3.44 -1.69
N THR A 151 -39.67 -3.97 -0.76
CA THR A 151 -41.14 -3.97 -0.81
C THR A 151 -41.80 -2.83 -0.03
N ASP A 152 -41.03 -2.03 0.69
CA ASP A 152 -41.56 -0.89 1.45
C ASP A 152 -41.68 0.35 0.54
N GLU A 153 -42.92 0.74 0.20
CA GLU A 153 -43.19 1.89 -0.67
C GLU A 153 -42.68 3.24 -0.09
N SER A 154 -42.48 3.30 1.22
CA SER A 154 -41.94 4.50 1.89
C SER A 154 -40.40 4.58 1.83
N PHE A 155 -39.72 3.51 1.43
CA PHE A 155 -38.27 3.47 1.36
C PHE A 155 -37.76 4.21 0.13
N PRO A 156 -36.88 5.24 0.28
CA PRO A 156 -36.36 6.02 -0.84
C PRO A 156 -35.25 5.22 -1.57
N MET A 157 -35.67 4.18 -2.28
CA MET A 157 -34.80 3.18 -2.93
C MET A 157 -33.63 3.83 -3.70
N ASN A 158 -33.92 4.82 -4.54
CA ASN A 158 -32.91 5.47 -5.36
C ASN A 158 -31.81 6.18 -4.54
N HIS A 159 -32.16 6.73 -3.38
CA HIS A 159 -31.20 7.36 -2.50
C HIS A 159 -30.21 6.37 -1.89
N TYR A 160 -30.69 5.20 -1.49
CA TYR A 160 -29.82 4.17 -0.92
C TYR A 160 -29.03 3.40 -1.98
N ILE A 161 -29.56 3.26 -3.19
CA ILE A 161 -28.79 2.78 -4.35
C ILE A 161 -27.63 3.72 -4.64
N ASP A 162 -27.82 5.05 -4.58
CA ASP A 162 -26.75 6.03 -4.78
C ASP A 162 -25.65 5.91 -3.71
N ILE A 163 -26.02 5.75 -2.43
CA ILE A 163 -25.07 5.44 -1.36
C ILE A 163 -24.25 4.17 -1.68
N HIS A 164 -24.93 3.10 -2.08
CA HIS A 164 -24.27 1.84 -2.44
C HIS A 164 -23.32 2.04 -3.62
N GLU A 165 -23.72 2.78 -4.66
CA GLU A 165 -22.87 3.09 -5.81
C GLU A 165 -21.66 3.94 -5.41
N HIS A 166 -21.79 4.89 -4.48
CA HIS A 166 -20.68 5.65 -3.92
C HIS A 166 -19.69 4.73 -3.18
N CYS A 167 -20.18 3.80 -2.35
CA CYS A 167 -19.35 2.79 -1.69
C CYS A 167 -18.58 1.95 -2.70
N GLU A 168 -19.24 1.43 -3.72
CA GLU A 168 -18.66 0.64 -4.79
C GLU A 168 -17.62 1.43 -5.62
N ARG A 169 -17.84 2.71 -5.85
CA ARG A 169 -16.90 3.59 -6.56
C ARG A 169 -15.60 3.74 -5.78
N ILE A 170 -15.70 3.98 -4.46
CA ILE A 170 -14.53 4.08 -3.58
C ILE A 170 -13.80 2.74 -3.52
N LEU A 171 -14.53 1.64 -3.39
CA LEU A 171 -13.99 0.28 -3.35
C LEU A 171 -13.19 -0.04 -4.61
N ARG A 172 -13.76 0.17 -5.79
CA ARG A 172 -13.07 -0.02 -7.08
C ARG A 172 -11.83 0.87 -7.22
N SER A 173 -11.93 2.11 -6.78
CA SER A 173 -10.80 3.04 -6.81
C SER A 173 -9.69 2.59 -5.85
N ALA A 174 -10.02 2.15 -4.63
CA ALA A 174 -9.06 1.62 -3.67
C ALA A 174 -8.33 0.38 -4.23
N THR A 175 -9.06 -0.57 -4.79
CA THR A 175 -8.50 -1.77 -5.43
C THR A 175 -7.54 -1.43 -6.57
N LEU A 176 -7.88 -0.43 -7.40
CA LEU A 176 -7.01 0.05 -8.47
C LEU A 176 -5.71 0.64 -7.91
N GLN A 177 -5.81 1.48 -6.87
CA GLN A 177 -4.63 2.09 -6.25
C GLN A 177 -3.74 1.05 -5.55
N LEU A 178 -4.30 0.02 -4.93
CA LEU A 178 -3.53 -1.11 -4.39
C LEU A 178 -2.74 -1.84 -5.47
N SER A 179 -3.37 -2.12 -6.60
CA SER A 179 -2.70 -2.74 -7.75
C SER A 179 -1.57 -1.86 -8.29
N LYS A 180 -1.79 -0.54 -8.35
CA LYS A 180 -0.76 0.43 -8.76
C LYS A 180 0.41 0.46 -7.78
N LEU A 181 0.14 0.44 -6.46
CA LEU A 181 1.18 0.35 -5.43
C LEU A 181 2.01 -0.92 -5.54
N ASP A 182 1.38 -2.07 -5.83
CA ASP A 182 2.11 -3.33 -6.03
C ASP A 182 2.99 -3.30 -7.29
N TYR A 183 2.52 -2.67 -8.36
CA TYR A 183 3.33 -2.42 -9.55
C TYR A 183 4.56 -1.54 -9.22
N LEU A 184 4.37 -0.42 -8.52
CA LEU A 184 5.46 0.49 -8.14
C LEU A 184 6.50 -0.20 -7.24
N TYR A 185 6.05 -1.04 -6.31
CA TYR A 185 6.95 -1.83 -5.48
C TYR A 185 7.81 -2.81 -6.29
N ASN A 186 7.20 -3.52 -7.23
CA ASN A 186 7.90 -4.44 -8.10
C ASN A 186 8.92 -3.71 -8.99
N PHE A 187 8.54 -2.56 -9.53
CA PHE A 187 9.43 -1.71 -10.33
C PHE A 187 10.61 -1.21 -9.49
N TYR A 188 10.36 -0.72 -8.27
CA TYR A 188 11.41 -0.31 -7.34
C TYR A 188 12.40 -1.45 -7.03
N ASN A 189 11.89 -2.66 -6.75
CA ASN A 189 12.74 -3.82 -6.49
C ASN A 189 13.58 -4.20 -7.70
N THR A 190 13.01 -4.20 -8.90
CA THR A 190 13.74 -4.47 -10.15
C THR A 190 14.89 -3.49 -10.33
N ARG A 191 14.61 -2.19 -10.20
CA ARG A 191 15.63 -1.13 -10.29
C ARG A 191 16.74 -1.27 -9.24
N THR A 192 16.35 -1.60 -8.01
CA THR A 192 17.32 -1.82 -6.92
C THR A 192 18.21 -3.03 -7.20
N ASN A 193 17.62 -4.12 -7.69
CA ASN A 193 18.37 -5.33 -8.08
C ASN A 193 19.31 -5.07 -9.26
N GLU A 194 18.91 -4.29 -10.25
CA GLU A 194 19.78 -3.89 -11.37
C GLU A 194 20.98 -3.08 -10.88
N LYS A 195 20.75 -2.11 -9.97
CA LYS A 195 21.84 -1.33 -9.34
C LYS A 195 22.80 -2.25 -8.55
N MET A 196 22.26 -3.19 -7.78
CA MET A 196 23.05 -4.16 -7.02
C MET A 196 23.86 -5.06 -7.94
N ASN A 197 23.25 -5.61 -8.98
CA ASN A 197 23.93 -6.45 -9.97
C ASN A 197 25.06 -5.71 -10.66
N ARG A 198 24.89 -4.42 -10.98
CA ARG A 198 25.94 -3.58 -11.54
C ARG A 198 27.12 -3.40 -10.57
N LEU A 199 26.84 -3.22 -9.27
CA LEU A 199 27.89 -3.11 -8.24
C LEU A 199 28.64 -4.43 -8.05
N ILE A 200 27.92 -5.57 -8.01
CA ILE A 200 28.52 -6.91 -7.93
C ILE A 200 29.40 -7.17 -9.15
N PHE A 201 28.94 -6.82 -10.34
CA PHE A 201 29.70 -6.97 -11.57
C PHE A 201 31.00 -6.13 -11.52
N LEU A 202 30.92 -4.87 -11.07
CA LEU A 202 32.10 -4.00 -10.89
C LEU A 202 33.09 -4.62 -9.90
N LEU A 203 32.62 -5.10 -8.75
CA LEU A 203 33.43 -5.77 -7.75
C LEU A 203 34.12 -7.03 -8.32
N THR A 204 33.38 -7.82 -9.11
CA THR A 204 33.90 -9.03 -9.77
C THR A 204 35.03 -8.69 -10.74
N ILE A 205 34.89 -7.62 -11.54
CA ILE A 205 35.96 -7.16 -12.46
C ILE A 205 37.19 -6.74 -11.68
N ILE A 206 37.00 -5.93 -10.64
CA ILE A 206 38.13 -5.49 -9.78
C ILE A 206 38.85 -6.73 -9.20
N SER A 207 38.10 -7.67 -8.63
CA SER A 207 38.66 -8.91 -8.05
C SER A 207 39.39 -9.75 -9.08
N ALA A 208 38.84 -9.90 -10.29
CA ALA A 208 39.44 -10.68 -11.38
C ALA A 208 40.79 -10.10 -11.82
N ILE A 209 40.97 -8.80 -11.70
CA ILE A 209 42.27 -8.13 -12.01
C ILE A 209 43.23 -8.21 -10.82
N PHE A 210 42.78 -7.89 -9.62
CA PHE A 210 43.64 -7.77 -8.44
C PHE A 210 44.11 -9.12 -7.86
N LEU A 211 43.28 -10.18 -7.92
CA LEU A 211 43.63 -11.49 -7.35
C LEU A 211 44.85 -12.12 -8.01
N PRO A 212 44.97 -12.21 -9.35
CA PRO A 212 46.19 -12.73 -10.00
C PRO A 212 47.40 -11.84 -9.76
N LEU A 213 47.23 -10.50 -9.75
CA LEU A 213 48.31 -9.56 -9.44
C LEU A 213 48.86 -9.76 -8.03
N ASN A 214 47.95 -9.87 -7.03
CA ASN A 214 48.35 -10.11 -5.64
C ASN A 214 49.08 -11.47 -5.48
N LEU A 215 48.65 -12.50 -6.19
CA LEU A 215 49.30 -13.80 -6.19
C LEU A 215 50.75 -13.69 -6.71
N ILE A 216 50.93 -13.01 -7.83
CA ILE A 216 52.26 -12.84 -8.44
C ILE A 216 53.16 -11.96 -7.57
N VAL A 217 52.64 -10.81 -7.11
CA VAL A 217 53.44 -9.91 -6.22
C VAL A 217 53.77 -10.64 -4.92
N GLY A 218 52.88 -11.41 -4.35
CA GLY A 218 53.11 -12.20 -3.15
C GLY A 218 54.13 -13.30 -3.38
N PHE A 219 54.06 -14.01 -4.51
CA PHE A 219 55.03 -15.05 -4.87
C PHE A 219 56.47 -14.48 -5.06
N PHE A 220 56.60 -13.41 -5.83
CA PHE A 220 57.91 -12.77 -6.04
C PHE A 220 58.39 -11.92 -4.86
N GLY A 221 57.47 -11.57 -3.94
CA GLY A 221 57.78 -10.87 -2.68
C GLY A 221 58.31 -11.78 -1.57
N MET A 222 58.32 -13.12 -1.77
CA MET A 222 58.86 -14.08 -0.81
C MET A 222 60.38 -13.97 -0.80
N ASN A 223 60.97 -13.94 0.41
CA ASN A 223 62.45 -13.92 0.61
C ASN A 223 63.06 -15.32 0.43
N THR A 224 62.88 -15.94 -0.72
CA THR A 224 63.43 -17.26 -1.07
C THR A 224 64.50 -17.15 -2.14
N SER A 225 65.58 -17.87 -2.02
CA SER A 225 66.62 -17.95 -3.06
C SER A 225 66.19 -18.85 -4.21
N GLY A 226 66.44 -18.47 -5.46
CA GLY A 226 66.19 -19.29 -6.64
C GLY A 226 64.77 -19.14 -7.22
N LEU A 227 64.15 -17.97 -7.09
CA LEU A 227 62.88 -17.68 -7.78
C LEU A 227 63.10 -17.67 -9.31
N PRO A 228 62.24 -18.31 -10.10
CA PRO A 228 62.36 -18.33 -11.56
C PRO A 228 62.23 -16.89 -12.12
N PHE A 229 63.01 -16.59 -13.19
CA PHE A 229 63.02 -15.31 -13.90
C PHE A 229 63.59 -14.11 -13.12
N THR A 230 64.13 -14.27 -11.89
CA THR A 230 64.67 -13.19 -11.09
C THR A 230 66.18 -13.06 -11.18
N GLU A 231 66.84 -14.05 -11.76
CA GLU A 231 68.33 -14.07 -11.89
C GLU A 231 68.81 -13.19 -13.06
N GLY A 232 69.79 -12.35 -12.81
CA GLY A 232 70.43 -11.47 -13.81
C GLY A 232 69.98 -10.01 -13.78
N ALA A 233 70.68 -9.17 -14.56
CA ALA A 233 70.47 -7.70 -14.58
C ALA A 233 69.04 -7.25 -15.01
N ASN A 234 68.27 -8.14 -15.69
CA ASN A 234 66.96 -7.86 -16.21
C ASN A 234 65.84 -8.62 -15.49
N GLY A 235 66.10 -9.30 -14.37
CA GLY A 235 65.12 -10.11 -13.67
C GLY A 235 63.88 -9.35 -13.24
N THR A 236 64.06 -8.18 -12.63
CA THR A 236 62.94 -7.29 -12.22
C THR A 236 62.13 -6.79 -13.43
N LEU A 237 62.81 -6.48 -14.55
CA LEU A 237 62.15 -6.02 -15.78
C LEU A 237 61.22 -7.15 -16.36
N SER A 238 61.69 -8.39 -16.36
CA SER A 238 60.91 -9.55 -16.83
C SER A 238 59.67 -9.76 -16.00
N VAL A 239 59.75 -9.67 -14.66
CA VAL A 239 58.56 -9.81 -13.76
C VAL A 239 57.58 -8.67 -13.98
N VAL A 240 58.04 -7.41 -14.09
CA VAL A 240 57.17 -6.28 -14.36
C VAL A 240 56.48 -6.39 -15.72
N THR A 241 57.20 -6.82 -16.76
CA THR A 241 56.62 -7.03 -18.09
C THR A 241 55.57 -8.15 -18.08
N GLY A 242 55.82 -9.25 -17.35
CA GLY A 242 54.83 -10.31 -17.14
C GLY A 242 53.57 -9.85 -16.43
N LEU A 243 53.70 -9.02 -15.40
CA LEU A 243 52.58 -8.40 -14.70
C LEU A 243 51.71 -7.51 -15.61
N VAL A 244 52.37 -6.63 -16.39
CA VAL A 244 51.68 -5.76 -17.36
C VAL A 244 50.93 -6.57 -18.41
N LEU A 245 51.55 -7.62 -18.94
CA LEU A 245 50.94 -8.53 -19.93
C LEU A 245 49.71 -9.25 -19.34
N LEU A 246 49.80 -9.69 -18.12
CA LEU A 246 48.66 -10.32 -17.41
C LEU A 246 47.50 -9.37 -17.22
N VAL A 247 47.72 -8.12 -16.82
CA VAL A 247 46.70 -7.09 -16.69
C VAL A 247 46.02 -6.82 -18.03
N VAL A 248 46.78 -6.70 -19.10
CA VAL A 248 46.25 -6.45 -20.46
C VAL A 248 45.41 -7.63 -20.93
N THR A 249 45.89 -8.87 -20.77
CA THR A 249 45.18 -10.08 -21.21
C THR A 249 43.90 -10.30 -20.42
N THR A 250 43.91 -10.10 -19.09
CA THR A 250 42.68 -10.22 -18.26
C THR A 250 41.69 -9.12 -18.58
N SER A 251 42.12 -7.89 -18.78
CA SER A 251 41.27 -6.76 -19.15
C SER A 251 40.62 -6.97 -20.53
N LEU A 252 41.40 -7.46 -21.51
CA LEU A 252 40.90 -7.79 -22.84
C LEU A 252 39.90 -8.95 -22.78
N GLY A 253 40.16 -10.00 -22.00
CA GLY A 253 39.26 -11.12 -21.77
C GLY A 253 37.92 -10.68 -21.19
N VAL A 254 37.93 -9.85 -20.17
CA VAL A 254 36.71 -9.27 -19.56
C VAL A 254 35.95 -8.42 -20.57
N HIS A 255 36.65 -7.61 -21.37
CA HIS A 255 36.02 -6.78 -22.39
C HIS A 255 35.32 -7.59 -23.51
N LEU A 256 36.00 -8.64 -24.00
CA LEU A 256 35.43 -9.55 -25.01
C LEU A 256 34.26 -10.35 -24.45
N TRP A 257 34.34 -10.81 -23.20
CA TRP A 257 33.26 -11.55 -22.56
C TRP A 257 32.02 -10.66 -22.35
N ARG A 258 32.22 -9.42 -21.93
CA ARG A 258 31.15 -8.42 -21.82
C ARG A 258 30.45 -8.20 -23.16
N ARG A 259 31.18 -7.99 -24.25
CA ARG A 259 30.59 -7.84 -25.57
C ARG A 259 29.76 -9.05 -25.99
N LYS A 260 30.21 -10.27 -25.68
CA LYS A 260 29.47 -11.50 -26.02
C LYS A 260 28.15 -11.61 -25.28
N ILE A 261 28.04 -11.15 -24.04
CA ILE A 261 26.80 -11.13 -23.27
C ILE A 261 25.84 -10.07 -23.80
N GLU A 262 26.34 -8.86 -24.09
CA GLU A 262 25.53 -7.74 -24.63
C GLU A 262 24.92 -8.04 -26.01
N TYR A 263 25.48 -8.96 -26.78
CA TYR A 263 24.96 -9.39 -28.09
C TYR A 263 24.08 -10.66 -28.00
N SER A 264 23.89 -11.23 -26.83
CA SER A 264 23.12 -12.47 -26.62
C SER A 264 21.71 -12.20 -26.06
N GLU A 265 21.37 -10.94 -25.75
CA GLU A 265 20.04 -10.44 -25.42
C GLU A 265 19.42 -9.66 -26.60
#